data_142a99670336835427e944365689bf18
#
_entry.id   142a99670336835427e944365689bf18
#
_cell.length_a   1.000
_cell.length_b   1.000
_cell.length_c   1.000
_cell.angle_alpha   90.00
_cell.angle_beta   90.00
_cell.angle_gamma   90.00
#
_symmetry.space_group_name_H-M   'P 1'
#
loop_
_entity.id
_entity.type
_entity.pdbx_description
1 polymer ?
#
loop_
_entity_poly.entity_id
_entity_poly.type
_entity_poly.pdbx_seq_one_letter_code
_entity_poly.pdbx_strand_id
1 'polypeptide(L)'
;MVQESGRSTPTAADIIQFVDRDLDLFEAINDGTESHLQGAGSLPPIEPLTKARDVAYVRFSVPDLDLYERWVEDFGLKIVHRDEDSIYSRGIGGDGFCHVAHKGPAKFLGFAMMMSKEEDLQILSENIAGCSEVHEIPGIEGGISGGKRVSFIDPVCNLLIEAVHGREIEPLPASRERIEYNYGDKTHYKRPANKLQDTSGNREVDGTNTVHPGPPDVLKIGHVVLTIPVGPHHQMMSFMMETFGLLPSDSVYFESPKSAEGHSINPQMFERLQEAGPSPLYEGTFAEGEATYGCFFRCDRGEVPTDHHTFFILSLMDSKQAPEGQGINPQLSHASFEVSNLDDVWRGHMQLKTKAEYLDERYEIAWGVGRHVLGSHIYDYWHDPYGHVHEHMSDGDRMTRSFGQRIHKISGMGPNGHNQWGPTVAGSGIRNLDGPAAASFYQDFDKETQQSLINRDLSNVQDLIQRIRNSS
;
A
#
# COMPACT_ATOMS: atom_id res chain seq x y z
N MET A 1 18.49 25.36 -45.08
CA MET A 1 19.47 24.90 -44.08
C MET A 1 18.93 25.33 -42.71
N VAL A 2 18.26 24.45 -42.03
CA VAL A 2 17.80 24.65 -40.65
C VAL A 2 18.90 24.09 -39.78
N GLN A 3 19.50 24.92 -38.94
CA GLN A 3 20.49 24.49 -37.96
C GLN A 3 19.81 23.55 -36.98
N GLU A 4 20.25 22.31 -36.92
CA GLU A 4 19.99 21.41 -35.83
C GLU A 4 20.63 21.98 -34.55
N SER A 5 19.80 22.50 -33.64
CA SER A 5 20.24 22.78 -32.28
C SER A 5 20.43 21.47 -31.57
N GLY A 6 21.67 21.02 -31.48
CA GLY A 6 22.06 19.88 -30.67
C GLY A 6 21.68 20.14 -29.19
N ARG A 7 20.61 19.57 -28.73
CA ARG A 7 20.38 19.41 -27.28
C ARG A 7 21.21 18.22 -26.81
N SER A 8 22.25 18.52 -26.08
CA SER A 8 23.00 17.52 -25.32
C SER A 8 22.07 16.75 -24.37
N THR A 9 22.31 15.47 -24.21
CA THR A 9 21.67 14.67 -23.17
C THR A 9 21.88 15.37 -21.83
N PRO A 10 20.85 15.54 -20.98
CA PRO A 10 21.00 16.22 -19.70
C PRO A 10 22.06 15.49 -18.87
N THR A 11 22.96 16.26 -18.30
CA THR A 11 24.01 15.76 -17.41
C THR A 11 23.43 15.52 -16.02
N ALA A 12 24.16 14.78 -15.16
CA ALA A 12 23.77 14.61 -13.76
C ALA A 12 23.59 15.97 -13.03
N ALA A 13 24.34 17.01 -13.45
CA ALA A 13 24.20 18.37 -12.93
C ALA A 13 22.86 19.03 -13.36
N ASP A 14 22.38 18.75 -14.57
CA ASP A 14 21.09 19.25 -15.03
C ASP A 14 19.93 18.58 -14.30
N ILE A 15 20.08 17.31 -13.92
CA ILE A 15 19.12 16.57 -13.09
C ILE A 15 19.13 17.10 -11.65
N ILE A 16 20.29 17.40 -11.10
CA ILE A 16 20.42 18.01 -9.75
C ILE A 16 19.78 19.40 -9.73
N GLN A 17 20.01 20.24 -10.77
CA GLN A 17 19.35 21.54 -10.88
C GLN A 17 17.81 21.44 -11.01
N PHE A 18 17.30 20.36 -11.58
CA PHE A 18 15.86 20.13 -11.65
C PHE A 18 15.29 19.76 -10.26
N VAL A 19 16.03 18.94 -9.50
CA VAL A 19 15.68 18.58 -8.13
C VAL A 19 15.79 19.79 -7.20
N ASP A 20 16.82 20.63 -7.35
CA ASP A 20 16.98 21.86 -6.56
C ASP A 20 15.86 22.89 -6.84
N ARG A 21 15.39 22.99 -8.08
CA ARG A 21 14.25 23.87 -8.43
C ARG A 21 12.94 23.38 -7.81
N ASP A 22 12.75 22.07 -7.72
CA ASP A 22 11.59 21.52 -7.05
C ASP A 22 11.68 21.71 -5.53
N LEU A 23 12.88 21.67 -4.93
CA LEU A 23 13.09 22.02 -3.53
C LEU A 23 12.78 23.49 -3.24
N ASP A 24 13.23 24.41 -4.10
CA ASP A 24 12.90 25.84 -4.01
C ASP A 24 11.38 26.10 -4.12
N LEU A 25 10.68 25.31 -4.95
CA LEU A 25 9.23 25.37 -5.08
C LEU A 25 8.54 24.86 -3.79
N PHE A 26 9.07 23.80 -3.19
CA PHE A 26 8.59 23.28 -1.91
C PHE A 26 8.83 24.25 -0.75
N GLU A 27 9.97 24.96 -0.72
CA GLU A 27 10.20 26.03 0.24
C GLU A 27 9.23 27.20 0.07
N ALA A 28 8.94 27.59 -1.19
CA ALA A 28 7.98 28.64 -1.50
C ALA A 28 6.53 28.27 -1.12
N ILE A 29 6.14 27.01 -1.27
CA ILE A 29 4.82 26.52 -0.86
C ILE A 29 4.69 26.47 0.67
N ASN A 30 5.78 26.28 1.41
CA ASN A 30 5.81 26.23 2.86
C ASN A 30 5.95 27.61 3.55
N ASP A 31 6.03 28.70 2.81
CA ASP A 31 6.21 30.05 3.37
C ASP A 31 4.98 30.64 4.08
N GLY A 32 3.96 29.83 4.30
CA GLY A 32 2.77 30.18 5.08
C GLY A 32 1.70 30.95 4.32
N THR A 33 1.80 31.07 3.00
CA THR A 33 0.77 31.75 2.19
C THR A 33 -0.44 30.86 1.88
N GLU A 34 -0.38 29.57 2.12
CA GLU A 34 -1.52 28.66 1.98
C GLU A 34 -2.32 28.50 3.28
N SER A 35 -3.11 29.50 3.58
CA SER A 35 -4.06 29.49 4.70
C SER A 35 -5.28 28.57 4.49
N HIS A 36 -5.35 27.81 3.43
CA HIS A 36 -6.54 27.04 3.08
C HIS A 36 -6.56 25.60 3.62
N LEU A 37 -5.46 25.11 4.14
CA LEU A 37 -5.38 23.83 4.80
C LEU A 37 -5.38 24.05 6.31
N GLN A 38 -6.52 23.84 6.94
CA GLN A 38 -6.65 23.96 8.39
C GLN A 38 -5.67 23.00 9.06
N GLY A 39 -4.80 23.56 9.90
CA GLY A 39 -3.96 22.80 10.81
C GLY A 39 -2.71 22.17 10.20
N ALA A 40 -1.76 23.00 9.69
CA ALA A 40 -0.38 22.53 9.63
C ALA A 40 0.10 22.34 11.08
N GLY A 41 0.16 21.08 11.53
CA GLY A 41 0.63 20.74 12.87
C GLY A 41 2.14 20.47 12.85
N SER A 42 2.81 20.79 13.96
CA SER A 42 4.16 20.27 14.18
C SER A 42 4.12 18.75 14.24
N LEU A 43 5.21 18.11 13.79
CA LEU A 43 5.38 16.66 13.98
C LEU A 43 5.41 16.34 15.49
N PRO A 44 4.91 15.16 15.89
CA PRO A 44 5.05 14.69 17.27
C PRO A 44 6.54 14.67 17.66
N PRO A 45 6.89 15.08 18.90
CA PRO A 45 8.29 15.11 19.37
C PRO A 45 8.76 13.69 19.76
N ILE A 46 8.77 12.78 18.79
CA ILE A 46 9.18 11.39 18.99
C ILE A 46 10.61 11.20 18.50
N GLU A 47 11.47 10.65 19.35
CA GLU A 47 12.75 10.12 18.95
C GLU A 47 12.59 8.62 18.66
N PRO A 48 12.58 8.21 17.40
CA PRO A 48 12.32 6.84 17.04
C PRO A 48 13.54 5.93 17.33
N LEU A 49 13.24 4.67 17.60
CA LEU A 49 14.26 3.64 17.81
C LEU A 49 15.10 3.44 16.52
N THR A 50 14.44 3.38 15.38
CA THR A 50 15.08 3.21 14.05
C THR A 50 14.36 4.03 12.99
N LYS A 51 14.84 4.00 11.74
CA LYS A 51 14.19 4.67 10.61
C LYS A 51 14.02 3.74 9.42
N ALA A 52 12.77 3.44 9.10
CA ALA A 52 12.43 2.83 7.82
C ALA A 52 12.58 3.84 6.67
N ARG A 53 12.91 3.34 5.48
CA ARG A 53 12.98 4.16 4.26
C ARG A 53 11.88 3.86 3.26
N ASP A 54 11.25 2.66 3.36
CA ASP A 54 10.13 2.22 2.50
C ASP A 54 9.49 0.95 3.08
N VAL A 55 8.37 0.49 2.49
CA VAL A 55 7.89 -0.88 2.62
C VAL A 55 8.62 -1.79 1.65
N ALA A 56 8.97 -3.00 2.07
CA ALA A 56 9.74 -3.94 1.24
C ALA A 56 8.87 -4.97 0.53
N TYR A 57 7.96 -5.61 1.25
CA TYR A 57 7.05 -6.62 0.71
C TYR A 57 5.89 -6.92 1.66
N VAL A 58 4.90 -7.62 1.13
CA VAL A 58 3.75 -8.19 1.86
C VAL A 58 3.74 -9.71 1.76
N ARG A 59 3.17 -10.36 2.80
CA ARG A 59 3.01 -11.81 2.86
C ARG A 59 1.56 -12.19 3.04
N PHE A 60 1.12 -13.14 2.21
CA PHE A 60 -0.19 -13.77 2.27
C PHE A 60 -0.07 -15.28 2.45
N SER A 61 -1.11 -15.91 2.94
CA SER A 61 -1.35 -17.34 2.71
C SER A 61 -2.63 -17.51 1.89
N VAL A 62 -2.62 -18.48 0.99
CA VAL A 62 -3.72 -18.78 0.07
C VAL A 62 -3.87 -20.29 -0.12
N PRO A 63 -5.10 -20.80 -0.28
CA PRO A 63 -5.34 -22.23 -0.38
C PRO A 63 -4.82 -22.85 -1.68
N ASP A 64 -4.96 -22.15 -2.82
CA ASP A 64 -4.59 -22.62 -4.16
C ASP A 64 -3.59 -21.65 -4.79
N LEU A 65 -2.34 -22.09 -4.87
CA LEU A 65 -1.26 -21.30 -5.44
C LEU A 65 -1.36 -21.18 -6.97
N ASP A 66 -1.96 -22.17 -7.67
CA ASP A 66 -2.07 -22.12 -9.13
C ASP A 66 -3.11 -21.07 -9.57
N LEU A 67 -4.21 -20.96 -8.82
CA LEU A 67 -5.17 -19.87 -9.00
C LEU A 67 -4.55 -18.51 -8.68
N TYR A 68 -3.76 -18.46 -7.61
CA TYR A 68 -3.14 -17.22 -7.16
C TYR A 68 -1.99 -16.76 -8.06
N GLU A 69 -1.27 -17.69 -8.68
CA GLU A 69 -0.24 -17.42 -9.68
C GLU A 69 -0.81 -16.62 -10.86
N ARG A 70 -1.96 -17.06 -11.40
CA ARG A 70 -2.66 -16.33 -12.48
C ARG A 70 -3.04 -14.91 -12.06
N TRP A 71 -3.55 -14.75 -10.84
CA TRP A 71 -3.85 -13.44 -10.28
C TRP A 71 -2.62 -12.54 -10.26
N VAL A 72 -1.53 -13.02 -9.69
CA VAL A 72 -0.27 -12.27 -9.55
C VAL A 72 0.25 -11.79 -10.91
N GLU A 73 0.23 -12.67 -11.92
CA GLU A 73 0.66 -12.34 -13.29
C GLU A 73 -0.30 -11.35 -13.97
N ASP A 74 -1.60 -11.55 -13.84
CA ASP A 74 -2.62 -10.66 -14.41
C ASP A 74 -2.64 -9.28 -13.73
N PHE A 75 -2.29 -9.21 -12.46
CA PHE A 75 -2.10 -7.96 -11.72
C PHE A 75 -0.83 -7.21 -12.18
N GLY A 76 0.12 -7.87 -12.83
CA GLY A 76 1.31 -7.24 -13.42
C GLY A 76 2.61 -7.47 -12.67
N LEU A 77 2.60 -8.29 -11.64
CA LEU A 77 3.81 -8.73 -10.96
C LEU A 77 4.50 -9.84 -11.76
N LYS A 78 5.82 -9.96 -11.59
CA LYS A 78 6.66 -10.97 -12.25
C LYS A 78 7.04 -12.04 -11.25
N ILE A 79 6.70 -13.29 -11.52
CA ILE A 79 7.09 -14.41 -10.67
C ILE A 79 8.59 -14.64 -10.78
N VAL A 80 9.26 -14.67 -9.65
CA VAL A 80 10.71 -14.92 -9.54
C VAL A 80 11.00 -16.28 -8.92
N HIS A 81 10.05 -16.85 -8.20
CA HIS A 81 10.12 -18.21 -7.68
C HIS A 81 8.72 -18.78 -7.51
N ARG A 82 8.58 -20.08 -7.79
CA ARG A 82 7.36 -20.88 -7.58
C ARG A 82 7.73 -22.31 -7.21
N ASP A 83 7.24 -22.77 -6.06
CA ASP A 83 7.32 -24.17 -5.65
C ASP A 83 5.96 -24.65 -5.11
N GLU A 84 5.90 -25.84 -4.48
CA GLU A 84 4.66 -26.42 -3.96
C GLU A 84 4.07 -25.62 -2.78
N ASP A 85 4.89 -24.83 -2.10
CA ASP A 85 4.56 -24.15 -0.85
C ASP A 85 4.48 -22.61 -0.98
N SER A 86 5.00 -22.02 -2.06
CA SER A 86 5.11 -20.57 -2.14
C SER A 86 5.25 -20.00 -3.56
N ILE A 87 4.87 -18.74 -3.68
CA ILE A 87 5.10 -17.87 -4.84
C ILE A 87 5.78 -16.60 -4.35
N TYR A 88 6.90 -16.24 -5.01
CA TYR A 88 7.57 -14.96 -4.82
C TYR A 88 7.48 -14.16 -6.11
N SER A 89 7.05 -12.91 -5.99
CA SER A 89 6.90 -12.05 -7.16
C SER A 89 7.42 -10.63 -6.90
N ARG A 90 7.86 -9.98 -7.97
CA ARG A 90 8.44 -8.65 -7.95
C ARG A 90 7.77 -7.70 -8.94
N GLY A 91 7.93 -6.41 -8.70
CA GLY A 91 7.79 -5.40 -9.75
C GLY A 91 9.01 -5.35 -10.66
N ILE A 92 9.02 -4.40 -11.58
CA ILE A 92 10.19 -4.15 -12.45
C ILE A 92 11.26 -3.28 -11.77
N GLY A 93 10.97 -2.70 -10.59
CA GLY A 93 11.92 -1.91 -9.80
C GLY A 93 13.08 -2.71 -9.20
N GLY A 94 13.83 -2.08 -8.31
CA GLY A 94 15.08 -2.63 -7.75
C GLY A 94 14.91 -3.62 -6.59
N ASP A 95 13.69 -4.09 -6.29
CA ASP A 95 13.44 -5.05 -5.22
C ASP A 95 13.44 -6.49 -5.73
N GLY A 96 14.06 -7.40 -5.00
CA GLY A 96 14.14 -8.82 -5.38
C GLY A 96 12.78 -9.51 -5.42
N PHE A 97 11.92 -9.18 -4.47
CA PHE A 97 10.49 -9.50 -4.44
C PHE A 97 9.77 -8.47 -3.58
N CYS A 98 8.49 -8.21 -3.88
CA CYS A 98 7.64 -7.31 -3.12
C CYS A 98 6.30 -7.92 -2.71
N HIS A 99 6.02 -9.13 -3.17
CA HIS A 99 4.81 -9.86 -2.86
C HIS A 99 5.12 -11.35 -2.70
N VAL A 100 4.63 -11.95 -1.60
CA VAL A 100 4.85 -13.37 -1.29
C VAL A 100 3.51 -14.01 -0.93
N ALA A 101 3.21 -15.16 -1.53
CA ALA A 101 2.10 -15.99 -1.14
C ALA A 101 2.61 -17.38 -0.70
N HIS A 102 2.11 -17.86 0.44
CA HIS A 102 2.37 -19.18 0.99
C HIS A 102 1.12 -20.03 0.89
N LYS A 103 1.27 -21.32 0.69
CA LYS A 103 0.15 -22.26 0.71
C LYS A 103 -0.39 -22.37 2.14
N GLY A 104 -1.68 -22.12 2.31
CA GLY A 104 -2.35 -22.17 3.60
C GLY A 104 -3.74 -21.53 3.56
N PRO A 105 -4.40 -21.37 4.72
CA PRO A 105 -5.68 -20.65 4.77
C PRO A 105 -5.54 -19.23 4.24
N ALA A 106 -6.57 -18.72 3.54
CA ALA A 106 -6.54 -17.36 2.99
C ALA A 106 -6.41 -16.32 4.10
N LYS A 107 -5.25 -15.66 4.17
CA LYS A 107 -4.96 -14.65 5.19
C LYS A 107 -3.80 -13.75 4.81
N PHE A 108 -3.89 -12.48 5.23
CA PHE A 108 -2.75 -11.59 5.32
C PHE A 108 -1.89 -11.96 6.53
N LEU A 109 -0.62 -12.24 6.31
CA LEU A 109 0.30 -12.69 7.37
C LEU A 109 1.09 -11.52 7.97
N GLY A 110 1.40 -10.51 7.16
CA GLY A 110 2.21 -9.38 7.59
C GLY A 110 2.97 -8.72 6.46
N PHE A 111 3.92 -7.87 6.84
CA PHE A 111 4.68 -7.05 5.89
C PHE A 111 6.12 -6.84 6.38
N ALA A 112 6.96 -6.34 5.49
CA ALA A 112 8.34 -5.98 5.82
C ALA A 112 8.60 -4.50 5.57
N MET A 113 9.35 -3.88 6.48
CA MET A 113 9.89 -2.54 6.34
C MET A 113 11.34 -2.60 5.88
N MET A 114 11.69 -1.77 4.90
CA MET A 114 13.07 -1.58 4.45
C MET A 114 13.76 -0.55 5.34
N MET A 115 14.83 -0.95 6.02
CA MET A 115 15.53 -0.08 6.95
C MET A 115 16.52 0.83 6.23
N SER A 116 16.70 2.02 6.79
CA SER A 116 17.64 3.02 6.25
C SER A 116 19.11 2.60 6.41
N LYS A 117 19.41 1.86 7.47
CA LYS A 117 20.77 1.41 7.80
C LYS A 117 20.74 -0.05 8.26
N GLU A 118 21.86 -0.75 8.07
CA GLU A 118 22.01 -2.13 8.55
C GLU A 118 21.98 -2.20 10.08
N GLU A 119 22.57 -1.22 10.75
CA GLU A 119 22.61 -1.14 12.22
C GLU A 119 21.22 -1.07 12.84
N ASP A 120 20.23 -0.56 12.12
CA ASP A 120 18.85 -0.51 12.57
C ASP A 120 18.29 -1.91 12.88
N LEU A 121 18.75 -2.95 12.16
CA LEU A 121 18.33 -4.34 12.42
C LEU A 121 18.80 -4.82 13.79
N GLN A 122 20.05 -4.51 14.16
CA GLN A 122 20.58 -4.87 15.48
C GLN A 122 19.83 -4.15 16.60
N ILE A 123 19.54 -2.87 16.40
CA ILE A 123 18.75 -2.07 17.36
C ILE A 123 17.37 -2.68 17.57
N LEU A 124 16.68 -3.09 16.51
CA LEU A 124 15.37 -3.77 16.61
C LEU A 124 15.49 -5.11 17.34
N SER A 125 16.49 -5.92 17.01
CA SER A 125 16.72 -7.21 17.64
C SER A 125 16.92 -7.09 19.15
N GLU A 126 17.63 -6.06 19.61
CA GLU A 126 17.94 -5.84 21.02
C GLU A 126 16.77 -5.22 21.82
N ASN A 127 15.90 -4.45 21.17
CA ASN A 127 14.90 -3.63 21.86
C ASN A 127 13.46 -4.09 21.69
N ILE A 128 13.14 -4.92 20.67
CA ILE A 128 11.79 -5.41 20.44
C ILE A 128 11.64 -6.82 21.05
N ALA A 129 10.71 -6.96 21.97
CA ALA A 129 10.46 -8.24 22.62
C ALA A 129 10.08 -9.34 21.62
N GLY A 130 10.78 -10.47 21.68
CA GLY A 130 10.56 -11.60 20.78
C GLY A 130 11.04 -11.38 19.33
N CYS A 131 11.81 -10.32 19.08
CA CYS A 131 12.50 -10.14 17.81
C CYS A 131 13.58 -11.21 17.64
N SER A 132 13.78 -11.68 16.41
CA SER A 132 14.86 -12.60 16.08
C SER A 132 16.23 -11.90 16.18
N GLU A 133 17.29 -12.70 16.23
CA GLU A 133 18.63 -12.19 15.95
C GLU A 133 18.72 -11.72 14.50
N VAL A 134 19.69 -10.84 14.23
CA VAL A 134 19.99 -10.42 12.85
C VAL A 134 20.62 -11.58 12.10
N HIS A 135 20.07 -11.93 10.96
CA HIS A 135 20.58 -13.00 10.13
C HIS A 135 20.53 -12.63 8.64
N GLU A 136 21.39 -13.26 7.86
CA GLU A 136 21.28 -13.21 6.40
C GLU A 136 19.92 -13.77 5.97
N ILE A 137 19.28 -13.18 4.99
CA ILE A 137 18.02 -13.72 4.46
C ILE A 137 18.31 -15.08 3.82
N PRO A 138 17.75 -16.17 4.37
CA PRO A 138 18.16 -17.51 3.98
C PRO A 138 17.41 -18.06 2.79
N GLY A 139 17.89 -19.22 2.30
CA GLY A 139 17.18 -20.05 1.34
C GLY A 139 16.86 -19.35 0.04
N ILE A 140 15.65 -19.61 -0.44
CA ILE A 140 15.12 -19.05 -1.70
C ILE A 140 15.10 -17.52 -1.66
N GLU A 141 14.62 -16.93 -0.58
CA GLU A 141 14.53 -15.48 -0.44
C GLU A 141 15.90 -14.81 -0.54
N GLY A 142 16.92 -15.35 0.13
CA GLY A 142 18.29 -14.86 0.05
C GLY A 142 18.90 -15.07 -1.34
N GLY A 143 18.56 -16.16 -2.01
CA GLY A 143 18.99 -16.42 -3.39
C GLY A 143 18.38 -15.46 -4.40
N ILE A 144 17.21 -14.87 -4.12
CA ILE A 144 16.57 -13.89 -5.02
C ILE A 144 17.18 -12.49 -4.82
N SER A 145 17.36 -12.04 -3.58
CA SER A 145 17.69 -10.64 -3.30
C SER A 145 18.84 -10.43 -2.29
N GLY A 146 19.26 -11.47 -1.59
CA GLY A 146 20.24 -11.32 -0.49
C GLY A 146 19.73 -10.44 0.65
N GLY A 147 20.66 -9.85 1.40
CA GLY A 147 20.38 -8.93 2.49
C GLY A 147 20.20 -9.59 3.84
N LYS A 148 19.93 -8.76 4.84
CA LYS A 148 19.75 -9.16 6.23
C LYS A 148 18.34 -8.87 6.72
N ARG A 149 17.89 -9.62 7.72
CA ARG A 149 16.55 -9.56 8.27
C ARG A 149 16.54 -9.75 9.78
N VAL A 150 15.55 -9.11 10.41
CA VAL A 150 14.98 -9.50 11.70
C VAL A 150 13.47 -9.66 11.56
N SER A 151 12.85 -10.46 12.41
CA SER A 151 11.41 -10.70 12.39
C SER A 151 10.85 -10.77 13.79
N PHE A 152 9.65 -10.23 13.98
CA PHE A 152 8.92 -10.26 15.24
C PHE A 152 7.41 -10.26 15.00
N ILE A 153 6.66 -10.60 16.03
CA ILE A 153 5.21 -10.42 16.03
C ILE A 153 4.91 -9.09 16.69
N ASP A 154 4.22 -8.19 16.02
CA ASP A 154 3.89 -6.91 16.62
C ASP A 154 2.98 -7.08 17.85
N PRO A 155 3.22 -6.29 18.91
CA PRO A 155 2.52 -6.49 20.19
C PRO A 155 1.08 -6.00 20.18
N VAL A 156 0.65 -5.27 19.14
CA VAL A 156 -0.67 -4.66 19.08
C VAL A 156 -1.64 -5.53 18.30
N CYS A 157 -1.21 -6.01 17.15
CA CYS A 157 -2.08 -6.64 16.16
C CYS A 157 -1.76 -8.11 15.90
N ASN A 158 -0.66 -8.62 16.43
CA ASN A 158 -0.15 -9.98 16.19
C ASN A 158 0.15 -10.29 14.71
N LEU A 159 0.54 -9.29 13.93
CA LEU A 159 1.05 -9.47 12.57
C LEU A 159 2.54 -9.82 12.59
N LEU A 160 2.97 -10.59 11.62
CA LEU A 160 4.39 -10.75 11.32
C LEU A 160 4.92 -9.44 10.73
N ILE A 161 5.82 -8.79 11.45
CA ILE A 161 6.59 -7.67 10.92
C ILE A 161 8.04 -8.11 10.75
N GLU A 162 8.56 -7.83 9.57
CA GLU A 162 9.96 -8.07 9.24
C GLU A 162 10.64 -6.71 8.97
N ALA A 163 11.90 -6.59 9.34
CA ALA A 163 12.72 -5.46 8.96
C ALA A 163 13.93 -5.99 8.18
N VAL A 164 14.19 -5.37 7.03
CA VAL A 164 15.18 -5.85 6.06
C VAL A 164 16.13 -4.74 5.60
N HIS A 165 17.34 -5.13 5.21
CA HIS A 165 18.34 -4.22 4.64
C HIS A 165 19.21 -4.97 3.62
N GLY A 166 19.68 -4.26 2.57
CA GLY A 166 20.64 -4.82 1.59
C GLY A 166 20.02 -5.77 0.57
N ARG A 167 18.77 -5.53 0.16
CA ARG A 167 17.99 -6.39 -0.75
C ARG A 167 17.89 -5.85 -2.18
N GLU A 168 18.60 -4.78 -2.49
CA GLU A 168 18.53 -4.12 -3.80
C GLU A 168 19.15 -4.99 -4.89
N ILE A 169 18.45 -5.11 -6.01
CA ILE A 169 18.92 -5.80 -7.21
C ILE A 169 18.70 -4.92 -8.45
N GLU A 170 19.24 -5.34 -9.58
CA GLU A 170 19.03 -4.62 -10.84
C GLU A 170 17.54 -4.58 -11.23
N PRO A 171 17.00 -3.40 -11.58
CA PRO A 171 15.66 -3.28 -12.12
C PRO A 171 15.50 -4.05 -13.43
N LEU A 172 14.31 -4.55 -13.68
CA LEU A 172 13.96 -5.13 -14.97
C LEU A 172 13.65 -4.01 -15.97
N PRO A 173 13.91 -4.22 -17.26
CA PRO A 173 13.47 -3.27 -18.28
C PRO A 173 11.94 -3.19 -18.29
N ALA A 174 11.43 -1.99 -18.47
CA ALA A 174 10.00 -1.81 -18.69
C ALA A 174 9.55 -2.56 -19.94
N SER A 175 8.37 -3.18 -19.89
CA SER A 175 7.80 -3.90 -21.03
C SER A 175 7.44 -2.97 -22.18
N ARG A 176 7.33 -1.69 -21.89
CA ARG A 176 6.91 -0.65 -22.84
C ARG A 176 7.64 0.67 -22.59
N GLU A 177 7.75 1.48 -23.65
CA GLU A 177 8.16 2.87 -23.49
C GLU A 177 7.11 3.67 -22.72
N ARG A 178 7.57 4.60 -21.88
CA ARG A 178 6.70 5.55 -21.20
C ARG A 178 5.88 6.35 -22.22
N ILE A 179 4.58 6.46 -21.98
CA ILE A 179 3.69 7.24 -22.81
C ILE A 179 3.92 8.73 -22.55
N GLU A 180 4.10 9.48 -23.63
CA GLU A 180 4.18 10.93 -23.61
C GLU A 180 2.92 11.52 -24.26
N TYR A 181 2.28 12.47 -23.58
CA TYR A 181 1.03 13.05 -24.05
C TYR A 181 1.23 14.19 -25.04
N ASN A 182 0.42 14.19 -26.09
CA ASN A 182 0.20 15.39 -26.91
C ASN A 182 -0.89 16.24 -26.23
N TYR A 183 -0.74 17.57 -26.22
CA TYR A 183 -1.75 18.47 -25.68
C TYR A 183 -1.73 19.83 -26.41
N GLY A 184 -2.93 20.40 -26.62
CA GLY A 184 -3.08 21.63 -27.39
C GLY A 184 -2.50 21.48 -28.79
N ASP A 185 -1.63 22.39 -29.16
CA ASP A 185 -0.85 22.39 -30.40
C ASP A 185 0.52 21.71 -30.28
N LYS A 186 0.82 21.13 -29.17
CA LYS A 186 2.10 20.43 -28.88
C LYS A 186 1.99 18.96 -29.21
N THR A 187 2.80 18.54 -30.17
CA THR A 187 2.97 17.11 -30.49
C THR A 187 4.31 16.65 -29.96
N HIS A 188 4.28 15.61 -29.13
CA HIS A 188 5.49 15.01 -28.60
C HIS A 188 6.23 14.31 -29.77
N TYR A 189 7.55 14.55 -29.91
CA TYR A 189 8.34 14.06 -31.04
C TYR A 189 8.39 12.51 -31.12
N LYS A 190 8.22 11.81 -30.00
CA LYS A 190 8.16 10.34 -29.95
C LYS A 190 6.78 9.76 -30.31
N ARG A 191 5.80 10.61 -30.58
CA ARG A 191 4.41 10.21 -30.82
C ARG A 191 3.77 10.90 -32.01
N PRO A 192 4.37 10.75 -33.22
CA PRO A 192 3.89 11.49 -34.39
C PRO A 192 2.53 11.00 -34.88
N ALA A 193 2.28 9.72 -35.00
CA ALA A 193 1.02 9.14 -35.45
C ALA A 193 0.98 7.64 -35.08
N ASN A 194 -0.18 7.14 -34.67
CA ASN A 194 -0.44 5.73 -34.37
C ASN A 194 0.59 5.07 -33.45
N LYS A 195 1.37 5.85 -32.71
CA LYS A 195 2.46 5.34 -31.87
C LYS A 195 1.96 4.51 -30.67
N LEU A 196 0.69 4.70 -30.27
CA LEU A 196 0.07 3.87 -29.23
C LEU A 196 -0.41 2.52 -29.76
N GLN A 197 -0.37 2.29 -31.05
CA GLN A 197 -0.51 0.93 -31.58
C GLN A 197 0.74 0.16 -31.20
N ASP A 198 0.71 -0.40 -30.02
CA ASP A 198 1.75 -1.30 -29.56
C ASP A 198 1.65 -2.60 -30.36
N THR A 199 2.48 -2.70 -31.38
CA THR A 199 2.60 -3.90 -32.20
C THR A 199 3.23 -5.07 -31.45
N SER A 200 3.87 -4.83 -30.30
CA SER A 200 4.44 -5.88 -29.44
C SER A 200 3.37 -6.56 -28.58
N GLY A 201 2.21 -5.95 -28.43
CA GLY A 201 1.11 -6.41 -27.60
C GLY A 201 -0.04 -7.08 -28.32
N ASN A 202 0.09 -7.36 -29.64
CA ASN A 202 -0.89 -8.17 -30.35
C ASN A 202 -0.85 -9.61 -29.87
N ARG A 203 -1.47 -9.88 -28.73
CA ARG A 203 -1.80 -11.24 -28.32
C ARG A 203 -3.17 -11.57 -28.91
N GLU A 204 -3.23 -12.61 -29.72
CA GLU A 204 -4.50 -13.25 -30.04
C GLU A 204 -5.06 -13.82 -28.71
N VAL A 205 -6.09 -13.21 -28.21
CA VAL A 205 -6.93 -13.82 -27.19
C VAL A 205 -8.07 -14.49 -27.92
N ASP A 206 -8.14 -15.80 -27.87
CA ASP A 206 -9.24 -16.64 -28.39
C ASP A 206 -9.51 -16.53 -29.90
N GLY A 207 -8.50 -16.26 -30.72
CA GLY A 207 -8.66 -16.16 -32.16
C GLY A 207 -9.44 -14.92 -32.62
N THR A 208 -9.69 -13.98 -31.72
CA THR A 208 -10.19 -12.64 -32.05
C THR A 208 -9.00 -11.69 -32.17
N ASN A 209 -8.98 -10.87 -33.21
CA ASN A 209 -7.97 -9.83 -33.41
C ASN A 209 -8.12 -8.65 -32.42
N THR A 210 -8.35 -8.96 -31.16
CA THR A 210 -8.53 -7.95 -30.14
C THR A 210 -7.15 -7.55 -29.59
N VAL A 211 -6.79 -6.31 -29.71
CA VAL A 211 -5.57 -5.78 -29.11
C VAL A 211 -5.76 -5.76 -27.59
N HIS A 212 -5.16 -6.73 -26.91
CA HIS A 212 -5.09 -6.75 -25.46
C HIS A 212 -3.82 -6.04 -25.01
N PRO A 213 -3.94 -4.99 -24.19
CA PRO A 213 -2.76 -4.27 -23.71
C PRO A 213 -1.87 -5.12 -22.80
N GLY A 214 -2.39 -6.21 -22.24
CA GLY A 214 -1.71 -7.01 -21.22
C GLY A 214 -1.64 -6.29 -19.86
N PRO A 215 -1.08 -6.92 -18.83
CA PRO A 215 -0.96 -6.33 -17.51
C PRO A 215 -0.03 -5.11 -17.51
N PRO A 216 -0.17 -4.18 -16.53
CA PRO A 216 0.75 -3.07 -16.37
C PRO A 216 2.12 -3.56 -15.90
N ASP A 217 3.14 -2.71 -16.00
CA ASP A 217 4.38 -2.92 -15.28
C ASP A 217 4.24 -2.34 -13.86
N VAL A 218 4.07 -3.21 -12.88
CA VAL A 218 4.20 -2.83 -11.48
C VAL A 218 5.66 -2.45 -11.20
N LEU A 219 5.90 -1.30 -10.59
CA LEU A 219 7.24 -0.84 -10.24
C LEU A 219 7.72 -1.45 -8.92
N LYS A 220 6.95 -1.26 -7.87
CA LYS A 220 7.23 -1.69 -6.49
C LYS A 220 5.94 -1.78 -5.68
N ILE A 221 6.01 -2.30 -4.47
CA ILE A 221 4.99 -2.04 -3.46
C ILE A 221 5.10 -0.57 -3.00
N GLY A 222 3.99 0.13 -2.91
CA GLY A 222 3.94 1.52 -2.49
C GLY A 222 3.60 1.68 -1.02
N HIS A 223 2.50 1.05 -0.58
CA HIS A 223 2.06 1.17 0.82
C HIS A 223 1.21 -0.02 1.28
N VAL A 224 1.05 -0.11 2.59
CA VAL A 224 0.17 -1.08 3.27
C VAL A 224 -0.83 -0.32 4.12
N VAL A 225 -2.10 -0.70 4.04
CA VAL A 225 -3.16 -0.11 4.84
C VAL A 225 -3.80 -1.16 5.74
N LEU A 226 -3.79 -0.87 7.03
CA LEU A 226 -4.42 -1.70 8.04
C LEU A 226 -5.67 -1.04 8.59
N THR A 227 -6.69 -1.84 8.79
CA THR A 227 -7.86 -1.48 9.58
C THR A 227 -7.75 -2.14 10.95
N ILE A 228 -7.77 -1.32 11.99
CA ILE A 228 -7.51 -1.75 13.36
C ILE A 228 -8.70 -1.35 14.23
N PRO A 229 -9.16 -2.22 15.16
CA PRO A 229 -10.20 -1.86 16.09
C PRO A 229 -9.89 -0.58 16.86
N VAL A 230 -10.95 0.14 17.23
CA VAL A 230 -10.85 1.36 18.05
C VAL A 230 -10.15 1.05 19.38
N GLY A 231 -9.23 1.92 19.76
CA GLY A 231 -8.36 1.78 20.91
C GLY A 231 -6.96 1.34 20.52
N PRO A 232 -6.77 0.09 20.09
CA PRO A 232 -5.50 -0.38 19.59
C PRO A 232 -4.92 0.37 18.38
N HIS A 233 -5.75 1.05 17.58
CA HIS A 233 -5.26 1.86 16.46
C HIS A 233 -4.29 2.97 16.92
N HIS A 234 -4.53 3.62 18.05
CA HIS A 234 -3.58 4.59 18.62
C HIS A 234 -2.26 3.93 19.06
N GLN A 235 -2.36 2.73 19.65
CA GLN A 235 -1.16 1.98 20.05
C GLN A 235 -0.33 1.58 18.83
N MET A 236 -0.97 1.18 17.72
CA MET A 236 -0.26 0.86 16.49
C MET A 236 0.35 2.10 15.84
N MET A 237 -0.33 3.25 15.87
CA MET A 237 0.24 4.52 15.43
C MET A 237 1.51 4.86 16.21
N SER A 238 1.47 4.82 17.55
CA SER A 238 2.64 5.02 18.40
C SER A 238 3.73 4.03 18.08
N PHE A 239 3.41 2.74 17.98
CA PHE A 239 4.36 1.69 17.68
C PHE A 239 5.10 1.94 16.36
N MET A 240 4.39 2.32 15.29
CA MET A 240 5.02 2.57 13.98
C MET A 240 5.89 3.83 13.99
N MET A 241 5.49 4.88 14.70
CA MET A 241 6.29 6.09 14.85
C MET A 241 7.53 5.86 15.72
N GLU A 242 7.37 5.21 16.87
CA GLU A 242 8.46 4.98 17.84
C GLU A 242 9.46 3.93 17.34
N THR A 243 8.99 2.89 16.65
CA THR A 243 9.85 1.79 16.20
C THR A 243 10.53 2.11 14.88
N PHE A 244 9.79 2.60 13.89
CA PHE A 244 10.26 2.75 12.52
C PHE A 244 10.46 4.19 12.08
N GLY A 245 10.22 5.17 12.95
CA GLY A 245 10.41 6.58 12.66
C GLY A 245 9.46 7.11 11.58
N LEU A 246 8.27 6.53 11.45
CA LEU A 246 7.31 7.03 10.49
C LEU A 246 6.76 8.38 10.95
N LEU A 247 6.56 9.28 10.00
CA LEU A 247 6.01 10.62 10.23
C LEU A 247 4.56 10.67 9.76
N PRO A 248 3.63 11.25 10.55
CA PRO A 248 2.30 11.52 10.06
C PRO A 248 2.33 12.51 8.91
N SER A 249 1.60 12.22 7.85
CA SER A 249 1.41 13.09 6.68
C SER A 249 0.08 13.83 6.79
N ASP A 250 -0.99 13.05 6.77
CA ASP A 250 -2.35 13.53 6.94
C ASP A 250 -3.08 12.67 7.97
N SER A 251 -3.82 13.32 8.84
CA SER A 251 -4.68 12.68 9.82
C SER A 251 -6.12 13.12 9.62
N VAL A 252 -7.05 12.18 9.77
CA VAL A 252 -8.49 12.45 9.64
C VAL A 252 -9.17 12.25 10.98
N TYR A 253 -10.02 13.19 11.37
CA TYR A 253 -10.77 13.09 12.62
C TYR A 253 -12.24 13.47 12.45
N PHE A 254 -13.05 12.98 13.37
CA PHE A 254 -14.46 13.34 13.50
C PHE A 254 -14.63 14.45 14.52
N GLU A 255 -15.38 15.48 14.16
CA GLU A 255 -15.63 16.65 15.02
C GLU A 255 -16.80 16.42 15.98
N SER A 256 -17.69 15.50 15.63
CA SER A 256 -18.90 15.21 16.40
C SER A 256 -19.56 13.93 15.90
N PRO A 257 -20.48 13.31 16.65
CA PRO A 257 -21.28 12.19 16.15
C PRO A 257 -22.03 12.50 14.85
N LYS A 258 -22.47 13.74 14.68
CA LYS A 258 -23.19 14.19 13.49
C LYS A 258 -22.29 14.26 12.26
N SER A 259 -21.02 14.62 12.40
CA SER A 259 -20.07 14.62 11.28
C SER A 259 -19.72 13.19 10.83
N ALA A 260 -19.95 12.21 11.69
CA ALA A 260 -19.77 10.79 11.38
C ALA A 260 -20.97 10.19 10.62
N GLU A 261 -22.15 10.81 10.68
CA GLU A 261 -23.32 10.37 9.92
C GLU A 261 -23.05 10.48 8.41
N GLY A 262 -23.20 9.41 7.67
CA GLY A 262 -22.90 9.34 6.24
C GLY A 262 -21.53 8.76 5.87
N HIS A 263 -20.63 8.56 6.84
CA HIS A 263 -19.35 7.88 6.66
C HIS A 263 -19.34 6.41 7.15
N SER A 264 -20.50 5.76 7.20
CA SER A 264 -20.68 4.40 7.73
C SER A 264 -20.32 4.26 9.22
N ILE A 265 -20.26 5.36 9.95
CA ILE A 265 -19.90 5.44 11.35
C ILE A 265 -21.15 5.70 12.17
N ASN A 266 -21.46 4.76 13.03
CA ASN A 266 -22.60 4.90 13.94
C ASN A 266 -22.20 5.66 15.24
N PRO A 267 -23.16 6.18 16.01
CA PRO A 267 -22.88 6.90 17.25
C PRO A 267 -22.05 6.09 18.27
N GLN A 268 -22.26 4.77 18.35
CA GLN A 268 -21.51 3.92 19.27
C GLN A 268 -20.02 3.84 18.91
N MET A 269 -19.67 3.87 17.65
CA MET A 269 -18.27 3.96 17.25
C MET A 269 -17.67 5.27 17.63
N PHE A 270 -18.38 6.36 17.42
CA PHE A 270 -17.88 7.67 17.78
C PHE A 270 -17.56 7.74 19.29
N GLU A 271 -18.46 7.22 20.15
CA GLU A 271 -18.21 7.11 21.59
C GLU A 271 -16.95 6.30 21.88
N ARG A 272 -16.73 5.17 21.20
CA ARG A 272 -15.55 4.35 21.36
C ARG A 272 -14.27 5.03 20.89
N LEU A 273 -14.33 5.80 19.79
CA LEU A 273 -13.19 6.60 19.34
C LEU A 273 -12.80 7.64 20.39
N GLN A 274 -13.79 8.25 21.07
CA GLN A 274 -13.54 9.16 22.19
C GLN A 274 -12.93 8.43 23.39
N GLU A 275 -13.42 7.23 23.73
CA GLU A 275 -12.89 6.39 24.79
C GLU A 275 -11.45 5.92 24.53
N ALA A 276 -10.99 5.88 23.28
CA ALA A 276 -9.62 5.54 22.94
C ALA A 276 -8.59 6.53 23.50
N GLY A 277 -9.04 7.68 23.99
CA GLY A 277 -8.20 8.69 24.61
C GLY A 277 -7.53 9.64 23.61
N PRO A 278 -6.57 10.44 24.06
CA PRO A 278 -5.89 11.40 23.22
C PRO A 278 -5.11 10.73 22.09
N SER A 279 -5.10 11.37 20.92
CA SER A 279 -4.33 10.90 19.79
C SER A 279 -2.82 11.00 20.07
N PRO A 280 -2.01 10.02 19.68
CA PRO A 280 -0.56 10.10 19.80
C PRO A 280 0.08 11.06 18.77
N LEU A 281 -0.73 11.59 17.84
CA LEU A 281 -0.24 12.37 16.72
C LEU A 281 -0.02 13.84 17.04
N TYR A 282 -0.63 14.34 18.14
CA TYR A 282 -0.52 15.75 18.52
C TYR A 282 -0.87 15.96 20.00
N GLU A 283 -0.21 16.92 20.61
CA GLU A 283 -0.51 17.35 21.98
C GLU A 283 -1.60 18.43 21.97
N GLY A 284 -2.73 18.15 22.63
CA GLY A 284 -3.68 19.15 23.08
C GLY A 284 -4.45 19.97 22.03
N THR A 285 -4.51 19.51 20.79
CA THR A 285 -5.12 20.26 19.68
C THR A 285 -6.56 19.90 19.37
N PHE A 286 -7.13 18.88 20.02
CA PHE A 286 -8.54 18.52 19.83
C PHE A 286 -9.43 19.07 20.90
N ALA A 287 -10.58 19.58 20.48
CA ALA A 287 -11.65 19.93 21.39
C ALA A 287 -12.23 18.67 22.04
N GLU A 288 -12.81 18.85 23.23
CA GLU A 288 -13.59 17.79 23.88
C GLU A 288 -14.66 17.27 22.91
N GLY A 289 -14.61 15.99 22.59
CA GLY A 289 -15.55 15.36 21.67
C GLY A 289 -15.02 15.05 20.27
N GLU A 290 -13.78 15.38 19.96
CA GLU A 290 -13.13 14.99 18.69
C GLU A 290 -12.45 13.61 18.81
N ALA A 291 -12.40 12.89 17.69
CA ALA A 291 -11.84 11.55 17.69
C ALA A 291 -11.06 11.25 16.40
N THR A 292 -9.81 10.77 16.53
CA THR A 292 -8.97 10.41 15.39
C THR A 292 -9.51 9.14 14.70
N TYR A 293 -9.77 9.26 13.41
CA TYR A 293 -10.24 8.15 12.57
C TYR A 293 -9.10 7.36 11.95
N GLY A 294 -8.13 8.06 11.38
CA GLY A 294 -7.01 7.43 10.70
C GLY A 294 -5.85 8.37 10.47
N CYS A 295 -4.70 7.80 10.14
CA CYS A 295 -3.49 8.54 9.85
C CYS A 295 -2.67 7.88 8.76
N PHE A 296 -2.27 8.68 7.78
CA PHE A 296 -1.31 8.37 6.73
C PHE A 296 0.11 8.64 7.23
N PHE A 297 1.00 7.68 7.08
CA PHE A 297 2.38 7.77 7.56
C PHE A 297 3.37 7.61 6.42
N ARG A 298 4.33 8.53 6.34
CA ARG A 298 5.47 8.46 5.43
C ARG A 298 6.75 8.08 6.14
N CYS A 299 7.73 7.61 5.40
CA CYS A 299 9.07 7.40 5.91
C CYS A 299 9.81 8.73 6.14
N ASP A 300 10.55 8.83 7.25
CA ASP A 300 11.41 9.99 7.53
C ASP A 300 12.74 9.88 6.78
N ARG A 301 12.83 10.52 5.63
CA ARG A 301 14.06 10.64 4.84
C ARG A 301 14.67 12.04 4.88
N GLY A 302 14.34 12.84 5.91
CA GLY A 302 14.75 14.23 6.00
C GLY A 302 14.14 15.05 4.86
N GLU A 303 14.97 15.79 4.14
CA GLU A 303 14.52 16.62 3.01
C GLU A 303 14.56 15.89 1.67
N VAL A 304 14.77 14.57 1.65
CA VAL A 304 14.56 13.76 0.45
C VAL A 304 13.07 13.43 0.34
N PRO A 305 12.38 13.84 -0.73
CA PRO A 305 10.97 13.58 -0.91
C PRO A 305 10.66 12.07 -0.90
N THR A 306 9.66 11.67 -0.15
CA THR A 306 9.15 10.30 -0.06
C THR A 306 7.67 10.26 -0.41
N ASP A 307 7.11 9.09 -0.59
CA ASP A 307 5.69 8.93 -0.88
C ASP A 307 4.85 9.54 0.24
N HIS A 308 3.69 10.11 -0.11
CA HIS A 308 2.72 10.68 0.84
C HIS A 308 2.48 9.73 2.01
N HIS A 309 2.36 8.44 1.74
CA HIS A 309 2.32 7.42 2.76
C HIS A 309 2.92 6.10 2.27
N THR A 310 3.62 5.45 3.19
CA THR A 310 4.12 4.08 3.07
C THR A 310 3.25 3.15 3.91
N PHE A 311 2.57 3.71 4.90
CA PHE A 311 1.71 2.98 5.81
C PHE A 311 0.49 3.83 6.17
N PHE A 312 -0.70 3.23 6.25
CA PHE A 312 -1.91 3.91 6.68
C PHE A 312 -2.66 3.06 7.70
N ILE A 313 -3.13 3.67 8.76
CA ILE A 313 -3.94 3.05 9.79
C ILE A 313 -5.32 3.69 9.78
N LEU A 314 -6.33 2.86 9.57
CA LEU A 314 -7.73 3.21 9.74
C LEU A 314 -8.26 2.58 11.02
N SER A 315 -9.03 3.33 11.78
CA SER A 315 -9.86 2.75 12.84
C SER A 315 -11.08 2.10 12.22
N LEU A 316 -11.24 0.80 12.42
CA LEU A 316 -12.47 0.10 12.08
C LEU A 316 -13.27 -0.31 13.31
N MET A 317 -14.53 -0.42 13.07
CA MET A 317 -15.65 -0.36 13.95
C MET A 317 -16.07 -1.60 14.66
N ASP A 318 -15.81 -2.78 14.25
CA ASP A 318 -16.51 -3.92 14.81
C ASP A 318 -15.62 -4.86 15.59
N SER A 319 -15.47 -4.54 16.89
CA SER A 319 -14.98 -5.51 17.88
C SER A 319 -15.97 -6.67 18.13
N LYS A 320 -17.17 -6.64 17.56
CA LYS A 320 -18.11 -7.77 17.63
C LYS A 320 -17.68 -8.95 16.78
N GLN A 321 -16.68 -8.77 15.92
CA GLN A 321 -16.17 -9.81 15.03
C GLN A 321 -14.91 -10.51 15.54
N ALA A 322 -14.25 -10.00 16.57
CA ALA A 322 -13.23 -10.78 17.26
C ALA A 322 -13.93 -11.68 18.29
N PRO A 323 -13.85 -13.01 18.19
CA PRO A 323 -14.33 -13.88 19.24
C PRO A 323 -13.69 -13.51 20.59
N GLU A 324 -14.48 -13.53 21.65
CA GLU A 324 -14.02 -13.24 23.01
C GLU A 324 -12.81 -14.13 23.35
N GLY A 325 -11.65 -13.52 23.66
CA GLY A 325 -10.41 -14.24 23.96
C GLY A 325 -9.48 -14.51 22.76
N GLN A 326 -9.87 -14.20 21.55
CA GLN A 326 -8.96 -14.11 20.40
C GLN A 326 -8.52 -12.66 20.27
N GLY A 327 -7.22 -12.42 20.32
CA GLY A 327 -6.64 -11.07 20.24
C GLY A 327 -7.16 -10.27 19.06
N ILE A 328 -6.86 -8.98 19.07
CA ILE A 328 -7.20 -8.05 18.01
C ILE A 328 -6.78 -8.65 16.67
N ASN A 329 -7.73 -8.82 15.78
CA ASN A 329 -7.46 -9.28 14.42
C ASN A 329 -7.39 -8.05 13.52
N PRO A 330 -6.21 -7.52 13.23
CA PRO A 330 -6.08 -6.44 12.26
C PRO A 330 -6.43 -7.03 10.91
N GLN A 331 -7.07 -6.20 10.12
CA GLN A 331 -7.46 -6.60 8.80
C GLN A 331 -6.64 -5.79 7.81
N LEU A 332 -6.14 -6.45 6.78
CA LEU A 332 -5.60 -5.74 5.65
C LEU A 332 -6.77 -4.99 4.98
N SER A 333 -6.69 -3.66 4.94
CA SER A 333 -7.56 -2.91 4.02
C SER A 333 -7.10 -3.18 2.61
N HIS A 334 -5.86 -2.86 2.31
CA HIS A 334 -5.26 -3.18 1.02
C HIS A 334 -3.73 -3.12 1.06
N ALA A 335 -3.11 -3.73 0.06
CA ALA A 335 -1.71 -3.54 -0.31
C ALA A 335 -1.67 -2.81 -1.66
N SER A 336 -0.90 -1.73 -1.74
CA SER A 336 -0.84 -0.89 -2.92
C SER A 336 0.46 -1.06 -3.68
N PHE A 337 0.36 -1.08 -5.01
CA PHE A 337 1.48 -1.30 -5.91
C PHE A 337 1.56 -0.16 -6.93
N GLU A 338 2.73 0.46 -6.99
CA GLU A 338 2.97 1.60 -7.86
C GLU A 338 3.11 1.17 -9.31
N VAL A 339 2.44 1.86 -10.21
CA VAL A 339 2.60 1.79 -11.67
C VAL A 339 2.99 3.16 -12.21
N SER A 340 3.48 3.23 -13.45
CA SER A 340 4.15 4.43 -13.95
C SER A 340 3.27 5.66 -14.12
N ASN A 341 1.99 5.46 -14.45
CA ASN A 341 1.08 6.56 -14.82
C ASN A 341 -0.39 6.09 -14.93
N LEU A 342 -1.30 7.01 -15.22
CA LEU A 342 -2.73 6.75 -15.39
C LEU A 342 -3.03 5.70 -16.47
N ASP A 343 -2.30 5.69 -17.59
CA ASP A 343 -2.53 4.69 -18.64
C ASP A 343 -2.20 3.28 -18.14
N ASP A 344 -1.20 3.13 -17.28
CA ASP A 344 -0.86 1.84 -16.66
C ASP A 344 -1.91 1.43 -15.62
N VAL A 345 -2.49 2.37 -14.87
CA VAL A 345 -3.66 2.10 -13.99
C VAL A 345 -4.83 1.56 -14.83
N TRP A 346 -5.18 2.25 -15.93
CA TRP A 346 -6.26 1.79 -16.81
C TRP A 346 -5.95 0.47 -17.50
N ARG A 347 -4.69 0.20 -17.80
CA ARG A 347 -4.27 -1.08 -18.36
C ARG A 347 -4.50 -2.21 -17.37
N GLY A 348 -4.11 -2.02 -16.10
CA GLY A 348 -4.40 -2.96 -15.02
C GLY A 348 -5.88 -3.21 -14.87
N HIS A 349 -6.68 -2.13 -14.84
CA HIS A 349 -8.13 -2.21 -14.78
C HIS A 349 -8.71 -3.06 -15.93
N MET A 350 -8.33 -2.76 -17.16
CA MET A 350 -8.86 -3.47 -18.32
C MET A 350 -8.38 -4.92 -18.40
N GLN A 351 -7.14 -5.20 -17.97
CA GLN A 351 -6.63 -6.57 -17.90
C GLN A 351 -7.46 -7.42 -16.95
N LEU A 352 -7.61 -6.98 -15.70
CA LEU A 352 -8.34 -7.73 -14.67
C LEU A 352 -9.83 -7.84 -15.01
N LYS A 353 -10.43 -6.76 -15.49
CA LYS A 353 -11.84 -6.77 -15.94
C LYS A 353 -12.08 -7.75 -17.06
N THR A 354 -11.20 -7.77 -18.07
CA THR A 354 -11.33 -8.70 -19.19
C THR A 354 -11.20 -10.14 -18.73
N LYS A 355 -10.25 -10.42 -17.85
CA LYS A 355 -10.07 -11.77 -17.29
C LYS A 355 -11.30 -12.22 -16.50
N ALA A 356 -11.85 -11.35 -15.66
CA ALA A 356 -13.06 -11.63 -14.89
C ALA A 356 -14.28 -11.85 -15.78
N GLU A 357 -14.51 -11.00 -16.81
CA GLU A 357 -15.72 -11.03 -17.63
C GLU A 357 -15.70 -12.11 -18.71
N TYR A 358 -14.53 -12.43 -19.29
CA TYR A 358 -14.45 -13.31 -20.46
C TYR A 358 -13.76 -14.65 -20.21
N LEU A 359 -12.96 -14.76 -19.16
CA LEU A 359 -12.23 -15.99 -18.83
C LEU A 359 -12.66 -16.61 -17.50
N ASP A 360 -13.74 -16.07 -16.89
CA ASP A 360 -14.33 -16.55 -15.63
C ASP A 360 -13.31 -16.60 -14.46
N GLU A 361 -12.31 -15.70 -14.49
CA GLU A 361 -11.38 -15.57 -13.37
C GLU A 361 -12.06 -14.86 -12.19
N ARG A 362 -11.70 -15.24 -10.97
CA ARG A 362 -12.31 -14.73 -9.73
C ARG A 362 -11.70 -13.42 -9.29
N TYR A 363 -11.80 -12.39 -10.14
CA TYR A 363 -11.35 -11.04 -9.83
C TYR A 363 -12.56 -10.13 -9.71
N GLU A 364 -12.66 -9.39 -8.63
CA GLU A 364 -13.77 -8.47 -8.40
C GLU A 364 -13.24 -7.06 -8.20
N ILE A 365 -13.79 -6.09 -8.93
CA ILE A 365 -13.46 -4.68 -8.68
C ILE A 365 -13.96 -4.27 -7.31
N ALA A 366 -13.06 -3.74 -6.49
CA ALA A 366 -13.39 -3.22 -5.18
C ALA A 366 -13.74 -1.73 -5.24
N TRP A 367 -12.90 -0.92 -5.89
CA TRP A 367 -13.14 0.51 -6.00
C TRP A 367 -12.19 1.15 -7.03
N GLY A 368 -12.70 1.93 -7.97
CA GLY A 368 -11.87 2.65 -8.94
C GLY A 368 -12.55 2.78 -10.29
N VAL A 369 -11.93 3.43 -11.26
CA VAL A 369 -10.66 4.19 -11.17
C VAL A 369 -10.98 5.59 -10.62
N GLY A 370 -10.12 6.14 -9.77
CA GLY A 370 -10.32 7.46 -9.20
C GLY A 370 -9.02 8.16 -8.79
N ARG A 371 -9.15 9.37 -8.23
CA ARG A 371 -8.04 10.12 -7.63
C ARG A 371 -8.44 10.56 -6.23
N HIS A 372 -7.59 10.25 -5.26
CA HIS A 372 -7.78 10.67 -3.88
C HIS A 372 -7.63 12.18 -3.67
N VAL A 373 -8.30 12.71 -2.64
CA VAL A 373 -8.11 14.09 -2.17
C VAL A 373 -6.80 14.19 -1.40
N LEU A 374 -6.56 13.26 -0.45
CA LEU A 374 -5.34 13.23 0.33
C LEU A 374 -4.31 12.33 -0.36
N GLY A 375 -3.10 12.85 -0.54
CA GLY A 375 -2.02 12.16 -1.23
C GLY A 375 -2.11 12.12 -2.73
N SER A 376 -3.21 12.61 -3.32
CA SER A 376 -3.42 12.77 -4.79
C SER A 376 -3.29 11.49 -5.62
N HIS A 377 -3.15 10.33 -5.02
CA HIS A 377 -2.97 9.06 -5.75
C HIS A 377 -4.11 8.80 -6.72
N ILE A 378 -3.79 8.45 -7.95
CA ILE A 378 -4.69 7.78 -8.88
C ILE A 378 -4.71 6.32 -8.47
N TYR A 379 -5.87 5.74 -8.35
CA TYR A 379 -6.05 4.42 -7.76
C TYR A 379 -7.02 3.53 -8.55
N ASP A 380 -6.85 2.22 -8.38
CA ASP A 380 -7.76 1.16 -8.84
C ASP A 380 -7.61 -0.08 -7.95
N TYR A 381 -8.67 -0.41 -7.21
CA TYR A 381 -8.68 -1.48 -6.21
C TYR A 381 -9.41 -2.70 -6.71
N TRP A 382 -8.79 -3.86 -6.51
CA TRP A 382 -9.32 -5.16 -6.90
C TRP A 382 -9.22 -6.17 -5.77
N HIS A 383 -10.25 -7.01 -5.63
CA HIS A 383 -10.15 -8.22 -4.84
C HIS A 383 -9.42 -9.30 -5.63
N ASP A 384 -8.46 -9.93 -4.97
CA ASP A 384 -7.87 -11.17 -5.44
C ASP A 384 -8.87 -12.33 -5.33
N PRO A 385 -8.57 -13.54 -5.82
CA PRO A 385 -9.47 -14.69 -5.75
C PRO A 385 -9.91 -15.09 -4.33
N TYR A 386 -9.25 -14.56 -3.31
CA TYR A 386 -9.52 -14.84 -1.89
C TYR A 386 -10.03 -13.63 -1.12
N GLY A 387 -10.24 -12.52 -1.80
CA GLY A 387 -10.85 -11.32 -1.25
C GLY A 387 -9.89 -10.36 -0.56
N HIS A 388 -8.58 -10.57 -0.65
CA HIS A 388 -7.64 -9.52 -0.26
C HIS A 388 -7.65 -8.41 -1.31
N VAL A 389 -7.56 -7.18 -0.86
CA VAL A 389 -7.59 -6.02 -1.76
C VAL A 389 -6.18 -5.61 -2.15
N HIS A 390 -5.96 -5.51 -3.45
CA HIS A 390 -4.74 -5.00 -4.06
C HIS A 390 -5.08 -3.75 -4.87
N GLU A 391 -4.19 -2.77 -4.82
CA GLU A 391 -4.36 -1.50 -5.49
C GLU A 391 -3.25 -1.27 -6.52
N HIS A 392 -3.62 -0.86 -7.74
CA HIS A 392 -2.70 -0.15 -8.62
C HIS A 392 -2.78 1.33 -8.30
N MET A 393 -1.65 1.96 -8.00
CA MET A 393 -1.59 3.40 -7.76
C MET A 393 -0.55 4.09 -8.63
N SER A 394 -0.75 5.38 -8.84
CA SER A 394 0.20 6.25 -9.54
C SER A 394 0.05 7.70 -9.12
N ASP A 395 1.05 8.53 -9.42
CA ASP A 395 1.01 10.00 -9.31
C ASP A 395 0.60 10.50 -7.92
N GLY A 396 1.20 9.90 -6.87
CA GLY A 396 1.03 10.34 -5.48
C GLY A 396 1.88 11.58 -5.15
N ASP A 397 1.42 12.35 -4.16
CA ASP A 397 2.18 13.46 -3.61
C ASP A 397 3.49 12.97 -3.00
N ARG A 398 4.52 13.80 -3.07
CA ARG A 398 5.83 13.53 -2.46
C ARG A 398 6.10 14.56 -1.36
N MET A 399 6.53 14.10 -0.19
CA MET A 399 6.65 14.95 0.99
C MET A 399 8.01 14.79 1.67
N THR A 400 8.53 15.90 2.21
CA THR A 400 9.75 15.95 3.02
C THR A 400 9.40 16.00 4.51
N ARG A 401 10.42 15.94 5.38
CA ARG A 401 10.22 16.10 6.82
C ARG A 401 9.71 17.49 7.17
N SER A 402 10.23 18.53 6.52
CA SER A 402 9.86 19.93 6.75
C SER A 402 8.40 20.25 6.44
N PHE A 403 7.74 19.42 5.62
CA PHE A 403 6.30 19.55 5.35
C PHE A 403 5.43 19.47 6.63
N GLY A 404 5.91 18.82 7.70
CA GLY A 404 5.14 18.60 8.92
C GLY A 404 4.01 17.59 8.74
N GLN A 405 2.88 17.82 9.38
CA GLN A 405 1.65 17.02 9.23
C GLN A 405 0.45 17.93 8.99
N ARG A 406 -0.61 17.36 8.42
CA ARG A 406 -1.90 18.03 8.27
C ARG A 406 -2.99 17.24 8.97
N ILE A 407 -3.98 17.96 9.49
CA ILE A 407 -5.07 17.37 10.26
C ILE A 407 -6.39 17.84 9.63
N HIS A 408 -7.19 16.89 9.18
CA HIS A 408 -8.39 17.14 8.40
C HIS A 408 -9.65 16.76 9.16
N LYS A 409 -10.60 17.68 9.17
CA LYS A 409 -11.97 17.40 9.60
C LYS A 409 -12.67 16.58 8.53
N ILE A 410 -13.33 15.51 8.92
CA ILE A 410 -14.09 14.70 7.96
C ILE A 410 -15.18 15.52 7.27
N SER A 411 -15.83 16.44 7.98
CA SER A 411 -16.85 17.34 7.42
C SER A 411 -16.30 18.28 6.35
N GLY A 412 -15.02 18.63 6.42
CA GLY A 412 -14.34 19.48 5.44
C GLY A 412 -13.99 18.79 4.13
N MET A 413 -14.04 17.47 4.08
CA MET A 413 -13.70 16.70 2.89
C MET A 413 -14.85 16.64 1.85
N GLY A 414 -16.02 17.21 2.17
CA GLY A 414 -17.18 17.26 1.28
C GLY A 414 -17.89 15.90 1.09
N PRO A 415 -19.00 15.86 0.33
CA PRO A 415 -19.79 14.64 0.15
C PRO A 415 -19.08 13.53 -0.62
N ASN A 416 -18.05 13.85 -1.39
CA ASN A 416 -17.18 12.89 -2.06
C ASN A 416 -15.88 12.63 -1.30
N GLY A 417 -15.79 13.07 -0.09
CA GLY A 417 -14.73 13.20 0.93
C GLY A 417 -13.40 12.52 0.72
N HIS A 418 -13.30 11.51 -0.13
CA HIS A 418 -12.06 10.79 -0.38
C HIS A 418 -11.52 10.97 -1.80
N ASN A 419 -12.34 11.53 -2.73
CA ASN A 419 -11.98 11.60 -4.14
C ASN A 419 -12.09 13.00 -4.71
N GLN A 420 -11.07 13.39 -5.48
CA GLN A 420 -11.16 14.54 -6.40
C GLN A 420 -12.08 14.19 -7.57
N TRP A 421 -11.96 12.99 -8.09
CA TRP A 421 -12.81 12.40 -9.12
C TRP A 421 -12.77 10.88 -9.03
N GLY A 422 -13.78 10.21 -9.55
CA GLY A 422 -13.96 8.77 -9.49
C GLY A 422 -15.23 8.36 -8.74
N PRO A 423 -15.45 7.08 -8.51
CA PRO A 423 -16.61 6.59 -7.79
C PRO A 423 -16.60 7.01 -6.33
N THR A 424 -17.77 7.25 -5.75
CA THR A 424 -17.91 7.61 -4.34
C THR A 424 -17.51 6.45 -3.43
N VAL A 425 -17.07 6.77 -2.20
CA VAL A 425 -16.77 5.74 -1.18
C VAL A 425 -18.01 4.89 -0.87
N ALA A 426 -19.19 5.49 -0.83
CA ALA A 426 -20.46 4.75 -0.63
C ALA A 426 -20.74 3.71 -1.71
N GLY A 427 -20.15 3.89 -2.91
CA GLY A 427 -20.21 2.93 -4.02
C GLY A 427 -19.00 1.99 -4.07
N SER A 428 -18.08 2.06 -3.10
CA SER A 428 -16.95 1.15 -3.07
C SER A 428 -17.40 -0.26 -2.69
N GLY A 429 -16.88 -1.25 -3.40
CA GLY A 429 -17.03 -2.65 -3.07
C GLY A 429 -15.98 -3.14 -2.08
N ILE A 430 -15.13 -2.26 -1.52
CA ILE A 430 -14.14 -2.65 -0.53
C ILE A 430 -14.86 -3.27 0.66
N ARG A 431 -14.70 -4.56 0.77
CA ARG A 431 -15.30 -5.37 1.84
C ARG A 431 -14.16 -5.90 2.68
N ASN A 432 -14.37 -5.83 3.96
CA ASN A 432 -13.49 -6.53 4.86
C ASN A 432 -13.87 -8.02 4.86
N LEU A 433 -13.17 -8.79 4.04
CA LEU A 433 -13.45 -10.21 3.86
C LEU A 433 -12.81 -11.10 4.92
N ASP A 434 -12.19 -10.51 5.91
CA ASP A 434 -11.62 -11.22 7.05
C ASP A 434 -12.66 -11.61 8.13
N GLY A 435 -13.94 -11.53 7.86
CA GLY A 435 -15.02 -11.83 8.82
C GLY A 435 -16.17 -12.65 8.25
N PRO A 436 -17.25 -12.85 9.01
CA PRO A 436 -18.44 -13.59 8.58
C PRO A 436 -19.09 -13.04 7.29
N ALA A 437 -18.84 -11.75 6.96
CA ALA A 437 -19.30 -11.17 5.70
C ALA A 437 -18.60 -11.79 4.46
N ALA A 438 -17.47 -12.45 4.65
CA ALA A 438 -16.79 -13.19 3.60
C ALA A 438 -17.58 -14.42 3.11
N ALA A 439 -18.51 -14.94 3.89
CA ALA A 439 -19.25 -16.15 3.55
C ALA A 439 -19.98 -16.06 2.19
N SER A 440 -20.47 -14.87 1.82
CA SER A 440 -21.12 -14.66 0.51
C SER A 440 -20.11 -14.60 -0.64
N PHE A 441 -18.89 -14.15 -0.38
CA PHE A 441 -17.83 -14.13 -1.37
C PHE A 441 -17.29 -15.53 -1.67
N TYR A 442 -17.28 -16.39 -0.63
CA TYR A 442 -16.80 -17.76 -0.75
C TYR A 442 -17.87 -18.80 -1.10
N GLN A 443 -19.11 -18.36 -1.42
CA GLN A 443 -20.22 -19.28 -1.69
C GLN A 443 -19.96 -20.27 -2.84
N ASP A 444 -19.08 -19.88 -3.78
CA ASP A 444 -18.73 -20.69 -4.95
C ASP A 444 -17.57 -21.69 -4.70
N PHE A 445 -16.95 -21.62 -3.52
CA PHE A 445 -15.94 -22.59 -3.12
C PHE A 445 -16.62 -23.87 -2.62
N ASP A 446 -15.94 -24.99 -2.71
CA ASP A 446 -16.40 -26.21 -2.08
C ASP A 446 -16.55 -26.05 -0.57
N LYS A 447 -17.39 -26.90 0.04
CA LYS A 447 -17.74 -26.75 1.47
C LYS A 447 -16.56 -26.88 2.43
N GLU A 448 -15.55 -27.65 2.07
CA GLU A 448 -14.36 -27.85 2.89
C GLU A 448 -13.49 -26.58 2.86
N THR A 449 -13.29 -26.03 1.67
CA THR A 449 -12.60 -24.74 1.47
C THR A 449 -13.34 -23.61 2.15
N GLN A 450 -14.68 -23.50 1.96
CA GLN A 450 -15.51 -22.51 2.66
C GLN A 450 -15.33 -22.61 4.19
N GLN A 451 -15.40 -23.84 4.73
CA GLN A 451 -15.29 -24.06 6.15
C GLN A 451 -13.87 -23.70 6.67
N SER A 452 -12.83 -24.04 5.91
CA SER A 452 -11.45 -23.65 6.21
C SER A 452 -11.25 -22.14 6.22
N LEU A 453 -11.83 -21.44 5.24
CA LEU A 453 -11.76 -19.98 5.12
C LEU A 453 -12.56 -19.26 6.22
N ILE A 454 -13.73 -19.81 6.61
CA ILE A 454 -14.61 -19.22 7.61
C ILE A 454 -14.12 -19.52 9.02
N ASN A 455 -13.71 -20.75 9.30
CA ASN A 455 -13.30 -21.18 10.65
C ASN A 455 -11.89 -20.73 11.03
N ARG A 456 -11.10 -20.27 10.05
CA ARG A 456 -9.74 -19.76 10.28
C ARG A 456 -9.01 -20.52 11.36
N ASP A 457 -8.44 -21.62 11.00
CA ASP A 457 -7.57 -22.33 11.94
C ASP A 457 -6.34 -21.45 12.24
N LEU A 458 -6.50 -20.56 13.22
CA LEU A 458 -5.46 -19.62 13.67
C LEU A 458 -4.20 -20.37 14.12
N SER A 459 -4.33 -21.63 14.57
CA SER A 459 -3.18 -22.45 14.93
C SER A 459 -2.32 -22.74 13.71
N ASN A 460 -2.92 -23.09 12.58
CA ASN A 460 -2.19 -23.34 11.33
C ASN A 460 -1.51 -22.07 10.79
N VAL A 461 -2.12 -20.90 10.99
CA VAL A 461 -1.51 -19.62 10.60
C VAL A 461 -0.33 -19.28 11.51
N GLN A 462 -0.45 -19.48 12.81
CA GLN A 462 0.66 -19.26 13.74
C GLN A 462 1.82 -20.22 13.46
N ASP A 463 1.53 -21.48 13.17
CA ASP A 463 2.52 -22.49 12.77
C ASP A 463 3.21 -22.09 11.45
N LEU A 464 2.46 -21.54 10.49
CA LEU A 464 3.01 -21.04 9.23
C LEU A 464 3.93 -19.84 9.48
N ILE A 465 3.50 -18.86 10.26
CA ILE A 465 4.31 -17.70 10.64
C ILE A 465 5.59 -18.17 11.37
N GLN A 466 5.46 -19.11 12.29
CA GLN A 466 6.61 -19.66 13.02
C GLN A 466 7.58 -20.41 12.07
N ARG A 467 7.07 -21.15 11.09
CA ARG A 467 7.90 -21.78 10.05
C ARG A 467 8.61 -20.74 9.20
N ILE A 468 7.93 -19.68 8.77
CA ILE A 468 8.53 -18.56 8.01
C ILE A 468 9.67 -17.93 8.81
N ARG A 469 9.45 -17.72 10.12
CA ARG A 469 10.48 -17.16 11.02
C ARG A 469 11.65 -18.11 11.25
N ASN A 470 11.39 -19.41 11.34
CA ASN A 470 12.40 -20.45 11.62
C ASN A 470 13.09 -20.97 10.33
N SER A 471 12.60 -20.65 9.15
CA SER A 471 13.28 -20.97 7.88
C SER A 471 14.52 -20.09 7.64
N SER A 472 15.01 -19.56 8.73
CA SER A 472 16.24 -18.78 8.83
C SER A 472 17.47 -19.69 9.00
#